data_635b5783c07264a5a93e345dfd14ac5c
#
_entry.id   635b5783c07264a5a93e345dfd14ac5c
#
_cell.length_a   1.000
_cell.length_b   1.000
_cell.length_c   1.000
_cell.angle_alpha   90.00
_cell.angle_beta   90.00
_cell.angle_gamma   90.00
#
_symmetry.space_group_name_H-M   'P 1'
#
loop_
_entity.id
_entity.type
_entity.pdbx_description
1 polymer ?
#
loop_
_entity_poly.entity_id
_entity_poly.type
_entity_poly.pdbx_seq_one_letter_code
_entity_poly.pdbx_strand_id
1 'polypeptide(L)'
;MAGNDGRRGAVRKPGSKKGPKVGTGGHSRRRLEGKGPTPKAEDRTYHPAFKRKKAREAREAQEAAIARARAKSSIKIADGHELIAGRNPVAEAARAGVPIERVFVLDNVKDDRVEEVVRLASGMGAPVYEVTRRDLDVATDGAVHQGVAIEVRGYEYRDVEDLIAESLQQLDIPLLVALDQVTDPHNLGAVLRSSGAFGADGVIIPERRSAGVNTTAWKVSAGAAARVPVARATNLVRALEDCKKAGFFVVGLDGGGDTELRDLKLADGPLVVVTGAEGSGLSRLVRQTCDQIVSIPIASAVESLNAAVATGIALYEVDSLRRARAEK
;
A
#
# COMPACT_ATOMS: atom_id res chain seq x y z
N MET A 1 -18.71 63.73 -14.00
CA MET A 1 -19.47 62.47 -14.18
C MET A 1 -20.47 62.69 -15.30
N ALA A 2 -20.15 62.33 -16.52
CA ALA A 2 -21.03 62.49 -17.69
C ALA A 2 -21.68 61.12 -17.95
N GLY A 3 -22.99 61.02 -17.78
CA GLY A 3 -23.79 59.86 -18.04
C GLY A 3 -23.79 59.51 -19.51
N ASN A 4 -23.62 58.22 -19.82
CA ASN A 4 -23.65 57.67 -21.15
C ASN A 4 -25.10 57.46 -21.60
N ASP A 5 -25.77 58.54 -21.90
CA ASP A 5 -27.20 58.62 -22.26
C ASP A 5 -27.39 58.74 -23.77
N GLY A 6 -26.82 57.90 -24.58
CA GLY A 6 -26.89 58.07 -26.02
C GLY A 6 -26.79 56.80 -26.90
N ARG A 7 -26.82 55.60 -26.34
CA ARG A 7 -26.91 54.38 -27.20
C ARG A 7 -28.36 54.03 -27.50
N ARG A 8 -28.97 54.68 -28.51
CA ARG A 8 -30.20 54.20 -29.12
C ARG A 8 -29.96 52.82 -29.66
N GLY A 9 -30.79 51.85 -29.24
CA GLY A 9 -30.79 50.51 -29.79
C GLY A 9 -30.89 50.58 -31.34
N ALA A 10 -30.31 49.61 -32.02
CA ALA A 10 -30.20 49.59 -33.46
C ALA A 10 -31.58 49.73 -34.12
N VAL A 11 -31.88 50.93 -34.62
CA VAL A 11 -33.10 51.22 -35.36
C VAL A 11 -32.83 50.93 -36.84
N ARG A 12 -33.65 50.06 -37.44
CA ARG A 12 -33.56 49.76 -38.86
C ARG A 12 -34.00 50.96 -39.70
N LYS A 13 -33.31 51.19 -40.81
CA LYS A 13 -33.64 52.26 -41.76
C LYS A 13 -35.07 52.15 -42.29
N PRO A 14 -35.79 53.25 -42.45
CA PRO A 14 -37.14 53.28 -43.04
C PRO A 14 -37.11 52.62 -44.46
N GLY A 15 -38.03 51.64 -44.67
CA GLY A 15 -38.12 50.98 -46.02
C GLY A 15 -37.72 49.47 -46.01
N SER A 16 -37.20 48.90 -44.92
CA SER A 16 -36.90 47.51 -44.85
C SER A 16 -38.19 46.67 -44.74
N LYS A 17 -38.46 45.80 -45.75
CA LYS A 17 -39.64 44.89 -45.77
C LYS A 17 -39.56 43.72 -44.81
N LYS A 18 -38.59 43.63 -43.94
CA LYS A 18 -38.41 42.47 -42.99
C LYS A 18 -38.60 42.93 -41.53
N GLY A 19 -39.79 42.70 -40.99
CA GLY A 19 -40.09 42.70 -39.57
C GLY A 19 -40.19 44.06 -38.89
N PRO A 20 -40.57 44.15 -37.61
CA PRO A 20 -40.82 45.36 -36.85
C PRO A 20 -39.58 46.22 -36.66
N LYS A 21 -39.77 47.57 -36.61
CA LYS A 21 -38.72 48.61 -36.53
C LYS A 21 -37.94 48.63 -35.20
N VAL A 22 -38.38 47.87 -34.19
CA VAL A 22 -37.76 47.77 -32.88
C VAL A 22 -37.56 46.29 -32.59
N GLY A 23 -36.42 45.93 -32.07
CA GLY A 23 -36.08 44.53 -31.76
C GLY A 23 -37.18 43.84 -30.97
N THR A 24 -37.36 42.55 -31.25
CA THR A 24 -38.41 41.68 -30.70
C THR A 24 -38.32 41.42 -29.19
N GLY A 25 -37.65 42.27 -28.46
CA GLY A 25 -37.49 42.17 -26.97
C GLY A 25 -38.76 42.30 -26.16
N GLY A 26 -39.93 42.03 -26.72
CA GLY A 26 -41.19 42.18 -25.98
C GLY A 26 -42.30 41.18 -26.35
N HIS A 27 -42.10 40.32 -27.35
CA HIS A 27 -43.18 39.52 -27.86
C HIS A 27 -43.24 38.07 -27.34
N SER A 28 -43.09 37.84 -26.12
CA SER A 28 -43.81 36.78 -25.37
C SER A 28 -43.14 36.54 -24.01
N ARG A 29 -43.66 37.13 -22.98
CA ARG A 29 -43.33 36.76 -21.61
C ARG A 29 -43.42 35.24 -21.36
N ARG A 30 -44.36 34.55 -22.04
CA ARG A 30 -44.44 33.08 -21.99
C ARG A 30 -43.27 32.31 -22.60
N ARG A 31 -42.50 32.92 -23.52
CA ARG A 31 -41.28 32.29 -24.07
C ARG A 31 -40.05 32.52 -23.19
N LEU A 32 -40.11 33.45 -22.23
CA LEU A 32 -39.08 33.79 -21.28
C LEU A 32 -39.33 33.20 -19.90
N GLU A 33 -40.49 32.57 -19.69
CA GLU A 33 -40.72 31.76 -18.51
C GLU A 33 -39.78 30.54 -18.58
N GLY A 34 -38.72 30.56 -17.80
CA GLY A 34 -37.77 29.46 -17.68
C GLY A 34 -38.51 28.19 -17.23
N LYS A 35 -38.12 27.05 -17.75
CA LYS A 35 -38.68 25.72 -17.42
C LYS A 35 -38.40 25.30 -15.95
N GLY A 36 -38.47 26.24 -15.01
CA GLY A 36 -38.14 26.02 -13.61
C GLY A 36 -36.63 26.17 -13.30
N PRO A 37 -36.21 25.96 -12.05
CA PRO A 37 -34.82 26.07 -11.66
C PRO A 37 -33.95 25.09 -12.47
N THR A 38 -32.81 25.56 -12.90
CA THR A 38 -31.86 24.75 -13.68
C THR A 38 -31.48 23.50 -12.88
N PRO A 39 -31.68 22.26 -13.39
CA PRO A 39 -31.32 21.04 -12.70
C PRO A 39 -29.88 21.07 -12.22
N LYS A 40 -29.57 20.41 -11.10
CA LYS A 40 -28.19 20.32 -10.60
C LYS A 40 -27.26 19.78 -11.68
N ALA A 41 -25.97 20.15 -11.61
CA ALA A 41 -24.97 19.73 -12.60
C ALA A 41 -24.92 18.19 -12.76
N GLU A 42 -25.15 17.46 -11.70
CA GLU A 42 -25.17 15.99 -11.63
C GLU A 42 -26.41 15.35 -12.26
N ASP A 43 -27.47 16.10 -12.58
CA ASP A 43 -28.71 15.62 -13.18
C ASP A 43 -28.80 15.98 -14.67
N ARG A 44 -27.78 16.66 -15.21
CA ARG A 44 -27.72 17.03 -16.64
C ARG A 44 -26.93 15.99 -17.42
N THR A 45 -27.58 15.27 -18.33
CA THR A 45 -27.02 14.14 -19.10
C THR A 45 -25.74 14.47 -19.88
N TYR A 46 -25.57 15.72 -20.30
CA TYR A 46 -24.40 16.22 -21.03
C TYR A 46 -23.27 16.77 -20.15
N HIS A 47 -23.51 16.92 -18.84
CA HIS A 47 -22.52 17.49 -17.90
C HIS A 47 -21.57 16.42 -17.39
N PRO A 48 -20.25 16.68 -17.26
CA PRO A 48 -19.29 15.71 -16.73
C PRO A 48 -19.64 15.15 -15.34
N ALA A 49 -20.32 15.95 -14.50
CA ALA A 49 -20.80 15.51 -13.18
C ALA A 49 -21.82 14.38 -13.26
N PHE A 50 -22.71 14.36 -14.29
CA PHE A 50 -23.67 13.28 -14.53
C PHE A 50 -22.96 11.96 -14.82
N LYS A 51 -21.93 11.98 -15.69
CA LYS A 51 -21.13 10.79 -15.99
C LYS A 51 -20.43 10.25 -14.75
N ARG A 52 -19.89 11.13 -13.90
CA ARG A 52 -19.24 10.76 -12.63
C ARG A 52 -20.25 10.17 -11.64
N LYS A 53 -21.43 10.77 -11.49
CA LYS A 53 -22.51 10.27 -10.64
C LYS A 53 -22.95 8.87 -11.10
N LYS A 54 -23.21 8.70 -12.40
CA LYS A 54 -23.62 7.42 -12.97
C LYS A 54 -22.55 6.33 -12.82
N ALA A 55 -21.27 6.68 -12.98
CA ALA A 55 -20.17 5.75 -12.76
C ALA A 55 -20.06 5.34 -11.28
N ARG A 56 -20.26 6.29 -10.34
CA ARG A 56 -20.28 5.98 -8.91
C ARG A 56 -21.45 5.07 -8.54
N GLU A 57 -22.66 5.40 -9.01
CA GLU A 57 -23.86 4.59 -8.76
C GLU A 57 -23.73 3.17 -9.34
N ALA A 58 -23.13 3.05 -10.54
CA ALA A 58 -22.86 1.74 -11.14
C ALA A 58 -21.85 0.93 -10.30
N ARG A 59 -20.81 1.58 -9.78
CA ARG A 59 -19.82 0.95 -8.89
C ARG A 59 -20.46 0.52 -7.57
N GLU A 60 -21.23 1.38 -6.93
CA GLU A 60 -21.95 1.07 -5.68
C GLU A 60 -22.95 -0.08 -5.88
N ALA A 61 -23.66 -0.11 -7.01
CA ALA A 61 -24.57 -1.20 -7.36
C ALA A 61 -23.81 -2.52 -7.59
N GLN A 62 -22.65 -2.47 -8.23
CA GLN A 62 -21.80 -3.64 -8.44
C GLN A 62 -21.25 -4.17 -7.12
N GLU A 63 -20.73 -3.30 -6.24
CA GLU A 63 -20.24 -3.65 -4.91
C GLU A 63 -21.38 -4.29 -4.05
N ALA A 64 -22.59 -3.74 -4.12
CA ALA A 64 -23.74 -4.30 -3.42
C ALA A 64 -24.17 -5.67 -3.98
N ALA A 65 -24.06 -5.88 -5.30
CA ALA A 65 -24.36 -7.17 -5.93
C ALA A 65 -23.34 -8.24 -5.52
N ILE A 66 -22.06 -7.88 -5.48
CA ILE A 66 -20.97 -8.74 -5.00
C ILE A 66 -21.19 -9.12 -3.53
N ALA A 67 -21.50 -8.14 -2.67
CA ALA A 67 -21.78 -8.39 -1.26
C ALA A 67 -22.95 -9.35 -1.05
N ARG A 68 -24.04 -9.20 -1.84
CA ARG A 68 -25.19 -10.13 -1.81
C ARG A 68 -24.83 -11.53 -2.31
N ALA A 69 -23.96 -11.63 -3.31
CA ALA A 69 -23.50 -12.92 -3.82
C ALA A 69 -22.60 -13.62 -2.80
N ARG A 70 -21.67 -12.89 -2.16
CA ARG A 70 -20.82 -13.40 -1.07
C ARG A 70 -21.63 -13.95 0.09
N ALA A 71 -22.70 -13.26 0.49
CA ALA A 71 -23.58 -13.74 1.55
C ALA A 71 -24.29 -15.08 1.23
N LYS A 72 -24.33 -15.47 -0.05
CA LYS A 72 -24.91 -16.74 -0.54
C LYS A 72 -23.88 -17.81 -0.89
N SER A 73 -22.57 -17.47 -0.85
CA SER A 73 -21.51 -18.45 -1.11
C SER A 73 -21.35 -19.40 0.06
N SER A 74 -21.00 -20.66 -0.23
CA SER A 74 -20.60 -21.64 0.77
C SER A 74 -19.24 -21.30 1.38
N ILE A 75 -18.38 -20.54 0.66
CA ILE A 75 -17.07 -20.10 1.12
C ILE A 75 -17.21 -18.78 1.89
N LYS A 76 -17.01 -18.86 3.19
CA LYS A 76 -16.92 -17.69 4.08
C LYS A 76 -15.48 -17.59 4.56
N ILE A 77 -14.82 -16.50 4.19
CA ILE A 77 -13.46 -16.20 4.67
C ILE A 77 -13.57 -15.59 6.06
N ALA A 78 -12.71 -16.03 6.97
CA ALA A 78 -12.68 -15.50 8.33
C ALA A 78 -12.19 -14.04 8.34
N ASP A 79 -12.60 -13.29 9.35
CA ASP A 79 -12.12 -11.92 9.53
C ASP A 79 -10.60 -11.91 9.71
N GLY A 80 -9.93 -10.99 9.02
CA GLY A 80 -8.47 -10.90 9.03
C GLY A 80 -7.75 -11.93 8.14
N HIS A 81 -8.47 -12.83 7.46
CA HIS A 81 -7.89 -13.75 6.49
C HIS A 81 -7.97 -13.21 5.07
N GLU A 82 -7.07 -13.67 4.22
CA GLU A 82 -7.00 -13.33 2.80
C GLU A 82 -7.24 -14.56 1.93
N LEU A 83 -7.83 -14.35 0.76
CA LEU A 83 -8.02 -15.40 -0.24
C LEU A 83 -7.04 -15.21 -1.39
N ILE A 84 -6.17 -16.19 -1.62
CA ILE A 84 -5.26 -16.24 -2.77
C ILE A 84 -5.84 -17.21 -3.77
N ALA A 85 -5.99 -16.78 -5.03
CA ALA A 85 -6.60 -17.58 -6.09
C ALA A 85 -5.68 -17.72 -7.30
N GLY A 86 -5.83 -18.85 -8.02
CA GLY A 86 -5.06 -19.19 -9.22
C GLY A 86 -3.89 -20.13 -8.95
N ARG A 87 -3.63 -21.05 -9.89
CA ARG A 87 -2.66 -22.14 -9.71
C ARG A 87 -1.25 -21.68 -9.37
N ASN A 88 -0.75 -20.66 -10.07
CA ASN A 88 0.59 -20.13 -9.82
C ASN A 88 0.70 -19.40 -8.48
N PRO A 89 -0.17 -18.39 -8.16
CA PRO A 89 -0.12 -17.70 -6.88
C PRO A 89 -0.26 -18.64 -5.69
N VAL A 90 -1.17 -19.62 -5.79
CA VAL A 90 -1.42 -20.58 -4.71
C VAL A 90 -0.22 -21.49 -4.49
N ALA A 91 0.37 -22.04 -5.57
CA ALA A 91 1.57 -22.87 -5.48
C ALA A 91 2.79 -22.08 -4.94
N GLU A 92 2.94 -20.83 -5.36
CA GLU A 92 4.00 -19.96 -4.85
C GLU A 92 3.82 -19.63 -3.34
N ALA A 93 2.61 -19.35 -2.90
CA ALA A 93 2.30 -19.11 -1.50
C ALA A 93 2.60 -20.36 -0.63
N ALA A 94 2.19 -21.54 -1.09
CA ALA A 94 2.44 -22.79 -0.40
C ALA A 94 3.95 -23.10 -0.28
N ARG A 95 4.71 -22.94 -1.37
CA ARG A 95 6.17 -23.11 -1.36
C ARG A 95 6.90 -22.08 -0.50
N ALA A 96 6.37 -20.88 -0.41
CA ALA A 96 6.91 -19.82 0.45
C ALA A 96 6.61 -20.05 1.95
N GLY A 97 5.84 -21.09 2.30
CA GLY A 97 5.49 -21.40 3.68
C GLY A 97 4.46 -20.43 4.29
N VAL A 98 3.64 -19.78 3.46
CA VAL A 98 2.51 -18.96 3.95
C VAL A 98 1.58 -19.86 4.73
N PRO A 99 1.14 -19.49 5.95
CA PRO A 99 0.21 -20.28 6.73
C PRO A 99 -1.13 -20.46 6.02
N ILE A 100 -1.40 -21.68 5.54
CA ILE A 100 -2.64 -22.01 4.84
C ILE A 100 -3.64 -22.51 5.86
N GLU A 101 -4.80 -21.87 5.94
CA GLU A 101 -5.89 -22.24 6.84
C GLU A 101 -6.87 -23.21 6.16
N ARG A 102 -7.19 -22.99 4.88
CA ARG A 102 -8.09 -23.84 4.09
C ARG A 102 -7.71 -23.83 2.62
N VAL A 103 -7.92 -24.97 1.96
CA VAL A 103 -7.78 -25.09 0.51
C VAL A 103 -9.15 -25.31 -0.12
N PHE A 104 -9.46 -24.60 -1.19
CA PHE A 104 -10.67 -24.74 -1.97
C PHE A 104 -10.32 -25.17 -3.38
N VAL A 105 -10.80 -26.34 -3.82
CA VAL A 105 -10.50 -26.94 -5.12
C VAL A 105 -11.81 -27.28 -5.82
N LEU A 106 -11.87 -27.03 -7.13
CA LEU A 106 -12.97 -27.56 -7.95
C LEU A 106 -12.85 -29.07 -8.08
N ASP A 107 -14.01 -29.75 -8.10
CA ASP A 107 -14.05 -31.17 -8.46
C ASP A 107 -13.36 -31.42 -9.81
N ASN A 108 -12.60 -32.52 -9.89
CA ASN A 108 -11.90 -32.98 -11.08
C ASN A 108 -10.79 -32.05 -11.66
N VAL A 109 -10.21 -31.15 -10.89
CA VAL A 109 -9.00 -30.42 -11.31
C VAL A 109 -7.78 -31.36 -11.24
N LYS A 110 -7.29 -31.78 -12.42
CA LYS A 110 -6.03 -32.51 -12.56
C LYS A 110 -4.94 -31.52 -12.97
N ASP A 111 -4.10 -31.14 -12.03
CA ASP A 111 -2.94 -30.25 -12.27
C ASP A 111 -1.91 -30.49 -11.18
N ASP A 112 -0.68 -30.76 -11.58
CA ASP A 112 0.42 -31.11 -10.67
C ASP A 112 0.67 -30.06 -9.57
N ARG A 113 0.43 -28.78 -9.88
CA ARG A 113 0.57 -27.66 -8.92
C ARG A 113 -0.52 -27.70 -7.87
N VAL A 114 -1.75 -28.04 -8.26
CA VAL A 114 -2.86 -28.17 -7.32
C VAL A 114 -2.63 -29.35 -6.41
N GLU A 115 -2.14 -30.48 -6.93
CA GLU A 115 -1.76 -31.65 -6.14
C GLU A 115 -0.62 -31.34 -5.17
N GLU A 116 0.38 -30.58 -5.61
CA GLU A 116 1.47 -30.08 -4.75
C GLU A 116 0.93 -29.21 -3.61
N VAL A 117 0.04 -28.27 -3.90
CA VAL A 117 -0.58 -27.39 -2.91
C VAL A 117 -1.37 -28.20 -1.89
N VAL A 118 -2.21 -29.13 -2.35
CA VAL A 118 -2.98 -30.01 -1.47
C VAL A 118 -2.05 -30.80 -0.54
N ARG A 119 -0.96 -31.34 -1.08
CA ARG A 119 0.02 -32.07 -0.27
C ARG A 119 0.70 -31.18 0.77
N LEU A 120 1.18 -29.99 0.38
CA LEU A 120 1.82 -29.04 1.30
C LEU A 120 0.86 -28.56 2.38
N ALA A 121 -0.35 -28.17 1.99
CA ALA A 121 -1.39 -27.70 2.91
C ALA A 121 -1.84 -28.81 3.89
N SER A 122 -2.01 -30.04 3.40
CA SER A 122 -2.31 -31.19 4.26
C SER A 122 -1.19 -31.47 5.25
N GLY A 123 0.08 -31.30 4.83
CA GLY A 123 1.24 -31.40 5.73
C GLY A 123 1.25 -30.31 6.84
N MET A 124 0.60 -29.17 6.61
CA MET A 124 0.38 -28.10 7.59
C MET A 124 -0.90 -28.31 8.41
N GLY A 125 -1.70 -29.37 8.15
CA GLY A 125 -2.97 -29.63 8.81
C GLY A 125 -4.16 -28.85 8.23
N ALA A 126 -3.99 -28.16 7.12
CA ALA A 126 -5.06 -27.39 6.49
C ALA A 126 -6.08 -28.31 5.78
N PRO A 127 -7.39 -28.18 6.06
CA PRO A 127 -8.42 -28.96 5.40
C PRO A 127 -8.60 -28.53 3.94
N VAL A 128 -8.94 -29.53 3.10
CA VAL A 128 -9.22 -29.33 1.66
C VAL A 128 -10.72 -29.48 1.45
N TYR A 129 -11.32 -28.50 0.79
CA TYR A 129 -12.75 -28.47 0.47
C TYR A 129 -12.96 -28.52 -1.03
N GLU A 130 -13.77 -29.46 -1.47
CA GLU A 130 -14.30 -29.45 -2.83
C GLU A 130 -15.45 -28.44 -2.91
N VAL A 131 -15.38 -27.54 -3.88
CA VAL A 131 -16.32 -26.42 -4.02
C VAL A 131 -16.78 -26.28 -5.46
N THR A 132 -17.93 -25.61 -5.68
CA THR A 132 -18.42 -25.33 -7.02
C THR A 132 -17.67 -24.16 -7.66
N ARG A 133 -17.65 -24.11 -9.00
CA ARG A 133 -17.10 -22.96 -9.73
C ARG A 133 -17.74 -21.64 -9.31
N ARG A 134 -19.05 -21.67 -9.10
CA ARG A 134 -19.81 -20.49 -8.65
C ARG A 134 -19.34 -19.99 -7.28
N ASP A 135 -19.02 -20.89 -6.35
CA ASP A 135 -18.55 -20.51 -5.03
C ASP A 135 -17.18 -19.84 -5.12
N LEU A 136 -16.26 -20.37 -5.96
CA LEU A 136 -14.96 -19.74 -6.21
C LEU A 136 -15.10 -18.39 -6.92
N ASP A 137 -15.92 -18.30 -7.99
CA ASP A 137 -16.16 -17.04 -8.70
C ASP A 137 -16.66 -15.94 -7.73
N VAL A 138 -17.55 -16.30 -6.82
CA VAL A 138 -18.10 -15.38 -5.82
C VAL A 138 -17.05 -15.03 -4.75
N ALA A 139 -16.33 -15.99 -4.23
CA ALA A 139 -15.35 -15.77 -3.17
C ALA A 139 -14.15 -14.94 -3.66
N THR A 140 -13.78 -15.09 -4.93
CA THR A 140 -12.65 -14.37 -5.56
C THR A 140 -13.06 -13.07 -6.25
N ASP A 141 -14.33 -12.62 -6.14
CA ASP A 141 -14.86 -11.45 -6.86
C ASP A 141 -14.69 -11.53 -8.38
N GLY A 142 -14.77 -12.74 -8.94
CA GLY A 142 -14.59 -12.98 -10.37
C GLY A 142 -13.14 -12.95 -10.83
N ALA A 143 -12.15 -12.96 -9.92
CA ALA A 143 -10.76 -13.12 -10.29
C ALA A 143 -10.49 -14.49 -10.91
N VAL A 144 -9.43 -14.60 -11.72
CA VAL A 144 -9.05 -15.83 -12.42
C VAL A 144 -8.52 -16.85 -11.42
N HIS A 145 -9.39 -17.69 -10.86
CA HIS A 145 -9.03 -18.68 -9.85
C HIS A 145 -8.49 -20.00 -10.41
N GLN A 146 -8.68 -20.30 -11.71
CA GLN A 146 -8.18 -21.53 -12.37
C GLN A 146 -8.53 -22.85 -11.64
N GLY A 147 -9.60 -22.85 -10.85
CA GLY A 147 -10.07 -24.04 -10.12
C GLY A 147 -9.47 -24.23 -8.73
N VAL A 148 -8.67 -23.31 -8.23
CA VAL A 148 -8.09 -23.40 -6.90
C VAL A 148 -7.98 -22.04 -6.22
N ALA A 149 -8.23 -22.03 -4.91
CA ALA A 149 -7.94 -20.91 -4.02
C ALA A 149 -7.52 -21.44 -2.65
N ILE A 150 -6.74 -20.67 -1.92
CA ILE A 150 -6.39 -20.94 -0.53
C ILE A 150 -6.79 -19.76 0.34
N GLU A 151 -7.26 -20.04 1.52
CA GLU A 151 -7.39 -19.08 2.58
C GLU A 151 -6.11 -19.08 3.40
N VAL A 152 -5.54 -17.91 3.60
CA VAL A 152 -4.35 -17.71 4.40
C VAL A 152 -4.66 -16.77 5.54
N ARG A 153 -4.01 -16.97 6.68
CA ARG A 153 -4.09 -16.02 7.78
C ARG A 153 -3.41 -14.73 7.37
N GLY A 154 -4.08 -13.60 7.59
CA GLY A 154 -3.47 -12.29 7.44
C GLY A 154 -2.24 -12.17 8.35
N TYR A 155 -1.27 -11.37 7.95
CA TYR A 155 -0.08 -11.15 8.78
C TYR A 155 -0.47 -10.44 10.08
N GLU A 156 -0.05 -10.99 11.21
CA GLU A 156 -0.28 -10.40 12.54
C GLU A 156 0.83 -9.37 12.82
N TYR A 157 0.46 -8.10 12.68
CA TYR A 157 1.37 -6.99 12.97
C TYR A 157 1.49 -6.77 14.46
N ARG A 158 2.70 -6.44 14.93
CA ARG A 158 2.95 -5.99 16.30
C ARG A 158 2.57 -4.51 16.46
N ASP A 159 2.28 -4.13 17.70
CA ASP A 159 2.31 -2.74 18.10
C ASP A 159 3.76 -2.25 18.22
N VAL A 160 4.00 -0.97 17.95
CA VAL A 160 5.36 -0.41 18.00
C VAL A 160 5.92 -0.45 19.42
N GLU A 161 5.10 -0.17 20.42
CA GLU A 161 5.50 -0.19 21.84
C GLU A 161 5.92 -1.59 22.27
N ASP A 162 5.18 -2.61 21.86
CA ASP A 162 5.51 -4.01 22.15
C ASP A 162 6.81 -4.42 21.46
N LEU A 163 7.00 -4.07 20.18
CA LEU A 163 8.24 -4.36 19.45
C LEU A 163 9.47 -3.73 20.11
N ILE A 164 9.37 -2.47 20.54
CA ILE A 164 10.43 -1.79 21.29
C ILE A 164 10.76 -2.51 22.57
N ALA A 165 9.73 -2.88 23.36
CA ALA A 165 9.91 -3.55 24.63
C ALA A 165 10.52 -4.95 24.46
N GLU A 166 10.05 -5.72 23.47
CA GLU A 166 10.57 -7.05 23.14
C GLU A 166 12.05 -6.99 22.70
N SER A 167 12.43 -6.01 21.86
CA SER A 167 13.80 -5.86 21.38
C SER A 167 14.79 -5.51 22.52
N LEU A 168 14.37 -4.71 23.49
CA LEU A 168 15.20 -4.36 24.65
C LEU A 168 15.39 -5.51 25.65
N GLN A 169 14.60 -6.58 25.57
CA GLN A 169 14.73 -7.77 26.40
C GLN A 169 15.71 -8.81 25.80
N GLN A 170 16.15 -8.63 24.57
CA GLN A 170 17.14 -9.52 23.94
C GLN A 170 18.51 -9.38 24.60
N LEU A 171 19.32 -10.42 24.46
CA LEU A 171 20.71 -10.41 24.98
C LEU A 171 21.64 -9.57 24.13
N ASP A 172 21.35 -9.46 22.84
CA ASP A 172 22.12 -8.72 21.88
C ASP A 172 21.77 -7.22 21.91
N ILE A 173 22.62 -6.40 21.29
CA ILE A 173 22.37 -4.96 21.15
C ILE A 173 21.20 -4.76 20.18
N PRO A 174 20.09 -4.14 20.61
CA PRO A 174 18.88 -4.01 19.81
C PRO A 174 19.10 -3.33 18.46
N LEU A 175 18.46 -3.86 17.42
CA LEU A 175 18.51 -3.32 16.06
C LEU A 175 17.12 -3.36 15.42
N LEU A 176 16.54 -2.22 15.14
CA LEU A 176 15.28 -2.08 14.43
C LEU A 176 15.50 -1.46 13.05
N VAL A 177 14.60 -1.76 12.13
CA VAL A 177 14.53 -1.10 10.82
C VAL A 177 13.22 -0.33 10.72
N ALA A 178 13.24 0.87 10.18
CA ALA A 178 12.03 1.63 9.88
C ALA A 178 11.99 2.01 8.40
N LEU A 179 10.83 1.86 7.77
CA LEU A 179 10.64 2.15 6.36
C LEU A 179 9.73 3.37 6.18
N ASP A 180 10.23 4.42 5.54
CA ASP A 180 9.47 5.63 5.25
C ASP A 180 8.95 5.60 3.80
N GLN A 181 7.65 5.37 3.64
CA GLN A 181 6.94 5.37 2.36
C GLN A 181 7.45 4.34 1.32
N VAL A 182 7.96 3.21 1.76
CA VAL A 182 8.31 2.09 0.88
C VAL A 182 7.03 1.35 0.52
N THR A 183 6.58 1.48 -0.74
CA THR A 183 5.27 1.00 -1.20
C THR A 183 5.33 -0.30 -2.00
N ASP A 184 6.52 -0.72 -2.43
CA ASP A 184 6.71 -1.97 -3.16
C ASP A 184 6.86 -3.17 -2.19
N PRO A 185 5.97 -4.18 -2.26
CA PRO A 185 6.09 -5.41 -1.47
C PRO A 185 7.38 -6.20 -1.72
N HIS A 186 7.98 -6.08 -2.90
CA HIS A 186 9.27 -6.72 -3.18
C HIS A 186 10.37 -6.11 -2.31
N ASN A 187 10.40 -4.80 -2.15
CA ASN A 187 11.35 -4.12 -1.28
C ASN A 187 11.12 -4.50 0.19
N LEU A 188 9.87 -4.51 0.65
CA LEU A 188 9.58 -4.96 2.02
C LEU A 188 10.05 -6.39 2.27
N GLY A 189 9.76 -7.32 1.35
CA GLY A 189 10.21 -8.71 1.47
C GLY A 189 11.73 -8.85 1.51
N ALA A 190 12.45 -8.09 0.67
CA ALA A 190 13.91 -8.09 0.65
C ALA A 190 14.51 -7.45 1.92
N VAL A 191 13.89 -6.40 2.45
CA VAL A 191 14.27 -5.81 3.75
C VAL A 191 14.08 -6.83 4.87
N LEU A 192 12.94 -7.50 4.96
CA LEU A 192 12.71 -8.55 5.96
C LEU A 192 13.77 -9.66 5.88
N ARG A 193 14.13 -10.08 4.66
CA ARG A 193 15.18 -11.07 4.46
C ARG A 193 16.52 -10.60 4.99
N SER A 194 16.92 -9.37 4.68
CA SER A 194 18.17 -8.76 5.17
C SER A 194 18.12 -8.57 6.69
N SER A 195 16.99 -8.13 7.23
CA SER A 195 16.76 -7.99 8.69
C SER A 195 16.99 -9.32 9.41
N GLY A 196 16.40 -10.41 8.90
CA GLY A 196 16.62 -11.74 9.46
C GLY A 196 18.03 -12.27 9.30
N ALA A 197 18.76 -11.85 8.25
CA ALA A 197 20.15 -12.28 8.00
C ALA A 197 21.15 -11.57 8.92
N PHE A 198 20.89 -10.32 9.29
CA PHE A 198 21.78 -9.48 10.09
C PHE A 198 21.27 -9.19 11.49
N GLY A 199 20.35 -10.03 12.00
CA GLY A 199 19.92 -9.99 13.41
C GLY A 199 19.15 -8.73 13.81
N ALA A 200 18.36 -8.14 12.89
CA ALA A 200 17.44 -7.10 13.30
C ALA A 200 16.23 -7.70 14.03
N ASP A 201 15.83 -7.10 15.15
CA ASP A 201 14.76 -7.56 16.03
C ASP A 201 13.37 -7.31 15.45
N GLY A 202 13.25 -6.39 14.49
CA GLY A 202 11.98 -6.11 13.83
C GLY A 202 12.02 -4.98 12.84
N VAL A 203 10.89 -4.84 12.11
CA VAL A 203 10.70 -3.80 11.09
C VAL A 203 9.47 -2.97 11.40
N ILE A 204 9.59 -1.64 11.39
CA ILE A 204 8.49 -0.70 11.59
C ILE A 204 8.08 -0.14 10.23
N ILE A 205 6.79 -0.26 9.89
CA ILE A 205 6.22 0.29 8.66
C ILE A 205 5.06 1.24 8.98
N PRO A 206 4.84 2.29 8.19
CA PRO A 206 3.62 3.10 8.31
C PRO A 206 2.38 2.28 7.98
N GLU A 207 1.27 2.55 8.66
CA GLU A 207 -0.03 1.95 8.34
C GLU A 207 -0.54 2.37 6.96
N ARG A 208 -0.19 3.58 6.53
CA ARG A 208 -0.62 4.16 5.25
C ARG A 208 0.57 4.48 4.37
N ARG A 209 0.37 4.40 3.06
CA ARG A 209 1.41 4.70 2.04
C ARG A 209 2.67 3.83 2.21
N SER A 210 2.46 2.58 2.58
CA SER A 210 3.51 1.58 2.76
C SER A 210 3.03 0.23 2.24
N ALA A 211 3.94 -0.61 1.80
CA ALA A 211 3.66 -2.00 1.52
C ALA A 211 3.33 -2.74 2.82
N GLY A 212 2.35 -3.63 2.78
CA GLY A 212 2.11 -4.60 3.83
C GLY A 212 2.77 -5.95 3.54
N VAL A 213 2.84 -6.80 4.56
CA VAL A 213 3.32 -8.18 4.43
C VAL A 213 2.24 -9.03 3.77
N ASN A 214 2.14 -8.93 2.46
CA ASN A 214 1.29 -9.74 1.61
C ASN A 214 2.05 -10.96 1.06
N THR A 215 1.41 -11.77 0.24
CA THR A 215 2.02 -12.96 -0.39
C THR A 215 3.32 -12.66 -1.13
N THR A 216 3.42 -11.51 -1.81
CA THR A 216 4.64 -11.10 -2.53
C THR A 216 5.77 -10.82 -1.56
N ALA A 217 5.53 -10.02 -0.52
CA ALA A 217 6.53 -9.73 0.51
C ALA A 217 6.95 -11.02 1.24
N TRP A 218 5.97 -11.88 1.55
CA TRP A 218 6.24 -13.18 2.16
C TRP A 218 7.18 -14.04 1.32
N LYS A 219 6.87 -14.19 0.02
CA LYS A 219 7.69 -14.96 -0.93
C LYS A 219 9.13 -14.41 -1.01
N VAL A 220 9.27 -13.09 -1.20
CA VAL A 220 10.58 -12.44 -1.36
C VAL A 220 11.40 -12.52 -0.07
N SER A 221 10.74 -12.52 1.09
CA SER A 221 11.41 -12.65 2.39
C SER A 221 12.07 -14.00 2.62
N ALA A 222 11.80 -15.02 1.79
CA ALA A 222 12.34 -16.38 1.93
C ALA A 222 12.14 -16.97 3.35
N GLY A 223 10.97 -16.74 3.94
CA GLY A 223 10.61 -17.22 5.28
C GLY A 223 11.03 -16.28 6.42
N ALA A 224 11.72 -15.17 6.14
CA ALA A 224 12.07 -14.21 7.19
C ALA A 224 10.84 -13.51 7.78
N ALA A 225 9.76 -13.32 7.00
CA ALA A 225 8.51 -12.74 7.47
C ALA A 225 7.87 -13.53 8.64
N ALA A 226 8.16 -14.81 8.79
CA ALA A 226 7.70 -15.61 9.92
C ALA A 226 8.53 -15.42 11.20
N ARG A 227 9.72 -14.82 11.11
CA ARG A 227 10.69 -14.73 12.20
C ARG A 227 11.01 -13.29 12.61
N VAL A 228 10.97 -12.38 11.67
CA VAL A 228 11.21 -10.95 11.90
C VAL A 228 9.86 -10.26 12.08
N PRO A 229 9.49 -9.84 13.29
CA PRO A 229 8.22 -9.18 13.53
C PRO A 229 8.14 -7.84 12.80
N VAL A 230 6.95 -7.54 12.29
CA VAL A 230 6.67 -6.25 11.65
C VAL A 230 5.63 -5.50 12.48
N ALA A 231 5.98 -4.29 12.91
CA ALA A 231 5.06 -3.40 13.60
C ALA A 231 4.47 -2.36 12.65
N ARG A 232 3.19 -2.02 12.86
CA ARG A 232 2.51 -0.94 12.13
C ARG A 232 2.44 0.33 12.96
N ALA A 233 2.98 1.41 12.41
CA ALA A 233 2.92 2.74 13.00
C ALA A 233 1.83 3.58 12.34
N THR A 234 0.87 4.10 13.09
CA THR A 234 -0.09 5.10 12.60
C THR A 234 0.61 6.40 12.21
N ASN A 235 1.72 6.72 12.90
CA ASN A 235 2.59 7.85 12.65
C ASN A 235 4.05 7.44 12.86
N LEU A 236 4.82 7.37 11.76
CA LEU A 236 6.21 6.93 11.82
C LEU A 236 7.09 7.88 12.64
N VAL A 237 6.89 9.19 12.54
CA VAL A 237 7.68 10.18 13.32
C VAL A 237 7.51 9.92 14.82
N ARG A 238 6.25 9.73 15.27
CA ARG A 238 5.97 9.41 16.68
C ARG A 238 6.62 8.08 17.08
N ALA A 239 6.54 7.06 16.25
CA ALA A 239 7.18 5.77 16.51
C ALA A 239 8.70 5.90 16.71
N LEU A 240 9.36 6.71 15.86
CA LEU A 240 10.79 7.00 16.01
C LEU A 240 11.11 7.79 17.28
N GLU A 241 10.26 8.76 17.65
CA GLU A 241 10.37 9.48 18.93
C GLU A 241 10.22 8.54 20.12
N ASP A 242 9.32 7.58 20.06
CA ASP A 242 9.12 6.58 21.11
C ASP A 242 10.31 5.61 21.20
N CYS A 243 10.92 5.21 20.07
CA CYS A 243 12.21 4.52 20.07
C CYS A 243 13.32 5.33 20.76
N LYS A 244 13.41 6.64 20.47
CA LYS A 244 14.43 7.53 21.11
C LYS A 244 14.22 7.63 22.61
N LYS A 245 12.96 7.76 23.08
CA LYS A 245 12.64 7.75 24.52
C LYS A 245 13.05 6.45 25.21
N ALA A 246 12.96 5.33 24.46
CA ALA A 246 13.38 4.02 24.94
C ALA A 246 14.90 3.79 24.88
N GLY A 247 15.68 4.77 24.40
CA GLY A 247 17.15 4.72 24.37
C GLY A 247 17.76 4.31 23.04
N PHE A 248 16.97 4.19 21.96
CA PHE A 248 17.50 3.95 20.62
C PHE A 248 18.05 5.24 20.00
N PHE A 249 19.13 5.12 19.27
CA PHE A 249 19.53 6.11 18.29
C PHE A 249 18.82 5.86 16.96
N VAL A 250 18.42 6.91 16.27
CA VAL A 250 17.73 6.85 14.99
C VAL A 250 18.64 7.37 13.88
N VAL A 251 19.00 6.47 12.96
CA VAL A 251 19.93 6.77 11.85
C VAL A 251 19.19 6.66 10.53
N GLY A 252 19.15 7.75 9.78
CA GLY A 252 18.51 7.81 8.47
C GLY A 252 19.51 7.58 7.34
N LEU A 253 19.12 6.75 6.34
CA LEU A 253 19.90 6.54 5.12
C LEU A 253 19.49 7.58 4.07
N ASP A 254 20.46 8.41 3.64
CA ASP A 254 20.24 9.42 2.61
C ASP A 254 21.58 9.78 1.95
N GLY A 255 21.60 9.90 0.61
CA GLY A 255 22.82 10.22 -0.14
C GLY A 255 23.44 11.58 0.20
N GLY A 256 22.68 12.50 0.81
CA GLY A 256 23.14 13.78 1.33
C GLY A 256 23.53 13.74 2.81
N GLY A 257 23.86 12.58 3.37
CA GLY A 257 24.38 12.46 4.74
C GLY A 257 25.81 12.96 4.88
N ASP A 258 26.09 13.63 5.98
CA ASP A 258 27.43 14.19 6.28
C ASP A 258 28.43 13.14 6.79
N THR A 259 27.94 11.96 7.15
CA THR A 259 28.76 10.85 7.67
C THR A 259 28.62 9.65 6.74
N GLU A 260 29.72 9.02 6.39
CA GLU A 260 29.66 7.75 5.69
C GLU A 260 29.25 6.62 6.64
N LEU A 261 28.47 5.66 6.12
CA LEU A 261 27.93 4.55 6.90
C LEU A 261 29.02 3.76 7.67
N ARG A 262 30.21 3.57 7.06
CA ARG A 262 31.34 2.90 7.68
C ARG A 262 31.91 3.62 8.92
N ASP A 263 31.65 4.93 9.05
CA ASP A 263 32.09 5.75 10.16
C ASP A 263 31.01 5.94 11.25
N LEU A 264 29.93 5.12 11.19
CA LEU A 264 28.83 5.19 12.13
C LEU A 264 29.26 4.79 13.54
N LYS A 265 29.34 5.76 14.42
CA LYS A 265 29.74 5.56 15.84
C LYS A 265 28.58 5.06 16.71
N LEU A 266 27.34 5.29 16.27
CA LEU A 266 26.11 4.93 17.01
C LEU A 266 25.77 3.43 16.91
N ALA A 267 26.52 2.66 16.14
CA ALA A 267 26.27 1.22 15.96
C ALA A 267 26.39 0.40 17.26
N ASP A 268 27.08 0.92 18.28
CA ASP A 268 27.33 0.22 19.55
C ASP A 268 26.16 0.23 20.53
N GLY A 269 25.15 1.04 20.28
CA GLY A 269 23.95 1.12 21.11
C GLY A 269 22.71 0.59 20.40
N PRO A 270 21.57 0.59 21.10
CA PRO A 270 20.29 0.33 20.48
C PRO A 270 20.05 1.26 19.27
N LEU A 271 19.72 0.70 18.11
CA LEU A 271 19.73 1.43 16.85
C LEU A 271 18.46 1.20 16.04
N VAL A 272 17.94 2.27 15.45
CA VAL A 272 16.93 2.20 14.39
C VAL A 272 17.55 2.69 13.09
N VAL A 273 17.61 1.84 12.07
CA VAL A 273 18.02 2.22 10.71
C VAL A 273 16.76 2.59 9.91
N VAL A 274 16.70 3.83 9.44
CA VAL A 274 15.54 4.33 8.69
C VAL A 274 15.89 4.44 7.21
N THR A 275 15.10 3.77 6.37
CA THR A 275 15.22 3.82 4.91
C THR A 275 14.01 4.51 4.30
N GLY A 276 14.25 5.47 3.41
CA GLY A 276 13.20 6.19 2.68
C GLY A 276 12.77 5.51 1.38
N ALA A 277 11.76 6.11 0.73
CA ALA A 277 11.28 5.66 -0.57
C ALA A 277 12.34 5.86 -1.68
N GLU A 278 12.25 5.03 -2.71
CA GLU A 278 13.07 5.19 -3.90
C GLU A 278 12.86 6.56 -4.56
N GLY A 279 13.92 7.22 -4.92
CA GLY A 279 13.93 8.53 -5.57
C GLY A 279 13.66 9.73 -4.66
N SER A 280 12.69 9.67 -3.74
CA SER A 280 12.38 10.77 -2.82
C SER A 280 13.14 10.72 -1.49
N GLY A 281 13.73 9.57 -1.15
CA GLY A 281 14.46 9.39 0.10
C GLY A 281 13.57 9.49 1.35
N LEU A 282 14.12 10.00 2.42
CA LEU A 282 13.42 10.23 3.68
C LEU A 282 12.47 11.43 3.58
N SER A 283 11.27 11.31 4.09
CA SER A 283 10.37 12.45 4.26
C SER A 283 11.00 13.49 5.21
N ARG A 284 10.67 14.77 4.99
CA ARG A 284 11.27 15.88 5.75
C ARG A 284 11.19 15.71 7.28
N LEU A 285 10.03 15.30 7.79
CA LEU A 285 9.86 15.13 9.23
C LEU A 285 10.63 13.93 9.78
N VAL A 286 10.64 12.81 9.06
CA VAL A 286 11.44 11.63 9.43
C VAL A 286 12.92 11.98 9.45
N ARG A 287 13.43 12.67 8.40
CA ARG A 287 14.81 13.15 8.35
C ARG A 287 15.18 14.04 9.55
N GLN A 288 14.27 14.95 9.95
CA GLN A 288 14.49 15.83 11.11
C GLN A 288 14.44 15.08 12.45
N THR A 289 13.78 13.94 12.52
CA THR A 289 13.70 13.11 13.73
C THR A 289 14.95 12.25 13.92
N CYS A 290 15.68 11.94 12.84
CA CYS A 290 16.94 11.18 12.93
C CYS A 290 17.98 11.92 13.75
N ASP A 291 18.73 11.18 14.55
CA ASP A 291 19.90 11.70 15.30
C ASP A 291 21.10 11.91 14.39
N GLN A 292 21.21 11.08 13.35
CA GLN A 292 22.25 11.15 12.35
C GLN A 292 21.73 10.74 10.98
N ILE A 293 22.22 11.39 9.93
CA ILE A 293 22.00 11.00 8.55
C ILE A 293 23.31 10.45 8.00
N VAL A 294 23.26 9.21 7.50
CA VAL A 294 24.43 8.54 6.93
C VAL A 294 24.25 8.26 5.46
N SER A 295 25.34 8.34 4.73
CA SER A 295 25.40 8.07 3.30
C SER A 295 26.15 6.77 3.00
N ILE A 296 25.70 6.07 1.98
CA ILE A 296 26.42 4.96 1.36
C ILE A 296 27.16 5.55 0.16
N PRO A 297 28.51 5.50 0.13
CA PRO A 297 29.26 6.00 -1.01
C PRO A 297 28.92 5.22 -2.28
N ILE A 298 28.47 5.92 -3.31
CA ILE A 298 28.15 5.36 -4.63
C ILE A 298 28.93 6.09 -5.72
N ALA A 299 29.21 5.40 -6.83
CA ALA A 299 29.85 6.04 -7.97
C ALA A 299 28.88 7.04 -8.62
N SER A 300 29.40 8.16 -9.12
CA SER A 300 28.64 9.29 -9.65
C SER A 300 27.72 8.98 -10.86
N ALA A 301 27.79 7.77 -11.42
CA ALA A 301 26.98 7.36 -12.56
C ALA A 301 25.55 6.95 -12.18
N VAL A 302 25.24 6.81 -10.88
CA VAL A 302 23.93 6.38 -10.37
C VAL A 302 23.49 7.35 -9.28
N GLU A 303 22.26 7.83 -9.34
CA GLU A 303 21.74 8.82 -8.39
C GLU A 303 21.35 8.23 -7.04
N SER A 304 20.90 6.97 -7.01
CA SER A 304 20.44 6.31 -5.78
C SER A 304 20.50 4.78 -5.90
N LEU A 305 20.48 4.11 -4.76
CA LEU A 305 20.31 2.66 -4.65
C LEU A 305 18.82 2.31 -4.46
N ASN A 306 18.45 1.11 -4.84
CA ASN A 306 17.17 0.53 -4.44
C ASN A 306 17.09 0.51 -2.90
N ALA A 307 15.90 0.80 -2.34
CA ALA A 307 15.69 0.92 -0.89
C ALA A 307 16.08 -0.34 -0.11
N ALA A 308 15.74 -1.53 -0.63
CA ALA A 308 16.08 -2.78 0.04
C ALA A 308 17.59 -3.08 -0.03
N VAL A 309 18.25 -2.70 -1.13
CA VAL A 309 19.71 -2.83 -1.28
C VAL A 309 20.41 -1.93 -0.30
N ALA A 310 20.01 -0.65 -0.20
CA ALA A 310 20.55 0.30 0.75
C ALA A 310 20.38 -0.19 2.20
N THR A 311 19.19 -0.68 2.55
CA THR A 311 18.92 -1.27 3.87
C THR A 311 19.84 -2.47 4.14
N GLY A 312 19.97 -3.38 3.16
CA GLY A 312 20.83 -4.57 3.31
C GLY A 312 22.29 -4.23 3.53
N ILE A 313 22.83 -3.23 2.81
CA ILE A 313 24.20 -2.72 3.00
C ILE A 313 24.33 -2.11 4.41
N ALA A 314 23.34 -1.32 4.84
CA ALA A 314 23.39 -0.69 6.16
C ALA A 314 23.37 -1.71 7.30
N LEU A 315 22.53 -2.73 7.21
CA LEU A 315 22.46 -3.79 8.21
C LEU A 315 23.75 -4.61 8.27
N TYR A 316 24.32 -4.95 7.10
CA TYR A 316 25.62 -5.62 7.02
C TYR A 316 26.74 -4.79 7.69
N GLU A 317 26.79 -3.50 7.43
CA GLU A 317 27.83 -2.63 7.99
C GLU A 317 27.65 -2.48 9.50
N VAL A 318 26.42 -2.31 10.01
CA VAL A 318 26.13 -2.28 11.44
C VAL A 318 26.60 -3.58 12.13
N ASP A 319 26.25 -4.74 11.55
CA ASP A 319 26.70 -6.05 12.06
C ASP A 319 28.24 -6.16 12.04
N SER A 320 28.89 -5.74 10.95
CA SER A 320 30.34 -5.72 10.81
C SER A 320 31.02 -4.84 11.86
N LEU A 321 30.51 -3.63 12.09
CA LEU A 321 31.03 -2.70 13.10
C LEU A 321 30.88 -3.29 14.53
N ARG A 322 29.74 -3.90 14.84
CA ARG A 322 29.49 -4.56 16.13
C ARG A 322 30.44 -5.71 16.38
N ARG A 323 30.64 -6.59 15.39
CA ARG A 323 31.58 -7.73 15.48
C ARG A 323 33.02 -7.27 15.66
N ALA A 324 33.47 -6.31 14.88
CA ALA A 324 34.84 -5.77 14.98
C ALA A 324 35.17 -5.15 16.33
N ARG A 325 34.17 -4.73 17.10
CA ARG A 325 34.32 -4.19 18.45
C ARG A 325 34.22 -5.24 19.54
N ALA A 326 33.44 -6.29 19.35
CA ALA A 326 33.36 -7.43 20.25
C ALA A 326 34.69 -8.23 20.31
N GLU A 327 35.54 -8.09 19.28
CA GLU A 327 36.87 -8.73 19.19
C GLU A 327 38.00 -7.92 19.84
N LYS A 328 37.71 -6.70 20.31
CA LYS A 328 38.66 -5.80 20.97
C LYS A 328 38.52 -5.82 22.47
#